data_97a308f47d668a5a2afa1edac6b81838
#
_entry.id   97a308f47d668a5a2afa1edac6b81838
#
_cell.length_a   1.000
_cell.length_b   1.000
_cell.length_c   1.000
_cell.angle_alpha   90.00
_cell.angle_beta   90.00
_cell.angle_gamma   90.00
#
_symmetry.space_group_name_H-M   'P 1'
#
loop_
_entity.id
_entity.type
_entity.pdbx_description
1 polymer ?
#
loop_
_entity_poly.entity_id
_entity_poly.type
_entity_poly.pdbx_seq_one_letter_code
_entity_poly.pdbx_strand_id
1 'polypeptide(L)'
;AASDVYKRQDEDKLFENFKYFLDGIIPTCEEVGVKMACHPDDPGWPIFGLPRITHDQAGFDRMVKLNDSPCNTLCLCTGSLGSNVHNDIPAMIRHFGEMDRIGCLHVRNIKHLGSDRRFRESSHLSSDGDLDMYEIMKAAYETCPDTYIRPDHGRMIWDEVGRPGYGLYDRALGIAY
;
A
#
# COMPACT_ATOMS: atom_id res chain seq x y z
N ALA A 1 9.12 -22.39 17.90
CA ALA A 1 7.67 -22.42 18.06
C ALA A 1 6.94 -21.53 17.06
N ALA A 2 6.97 -20.20 17.21
CA ALA A 2 6.27 -19.31 16.24
C ALA A 2 6.89 -19.40 14.81
N SER A 3 8.21 -19.51 14.70
CA SER A 3 8.91 -19.64 13.42
C SER A 3 8.52 -20.89 12.61
N ASP A 4 8.08 -21.96 13.26
CA ASP A 4 7.72 -23.20 12.56
C ASP A 4 6.33 -23.15 11.92
N VAL A 5 5.44 -22.30 12.44
CA VAL A 5 4.13 -22.05 11.84
C VAL A 5 4.29 -21.30 10.51
N TYR A 6 5.14 -20.27 10.46
CA TYR A 6 5.40 -19.50 9.25
C TYR A 6 6.14 -20.30 8.16
N LYS A 7 7.03 -21.19 8.52
CA LYS A 7 7.75 -22.07 7.57
C LYS A 7 6.87 -23.07 6.84
N ARG A 8 5.64 -23.29 7.30
CA ARG A 8 4.68 -24.22 6.69
C ARG A 8 3.63 -23.54 5.84
N GLN A 9 3.66 -22.20 5.71
CA GLN A 9 2.74 -21.45 4.89
C GLN A 9 3.42 -21.10 3.56
N ASP A 10 2.81 -21.51 2.46
CA ASP A 10 3.05 -20.99 1.12
C ASP A 10 2.05 -19.87 0.80
N GLU A 11 2.16 -19.29 -0.38
CA GLU A 11 1.27 -18.20 -0.81
C GLU A 11 -0.21 -18.66 -0.86
N ASP A 12 -0.47 -19.87 -1.34
CA ASP A 12 -1.85 -20.39 -1.43
C ASP A 12 -2.46 -20.52 -0.04
N LYS A 13 -1.69 -21.03 0.91
CA LYS A 13 -2.15 -21.15 2.30
C LYS A 13 -2.39 -19.78 2.96
N LEU A 14 -1.58 -18.78 2.64
CA LEU A 14 -1.82 -17.41 3.10
C LEU A 14 -3.13 -16.85 2.52
N PHE A 15 -3.40 -17.03 1.23
CA PHE A 15 -4.65 -16.62 0.63
C PHE A 15 -5.87 -17.37 1.20
N GLU A 16 -5.76 -18.67 1.47
CA GLU A 16 -6.82 -19.43 2.17
C GLU A 16 -7.12 -18.85 3.55
N ASN A 17 -6.08 -18.59 4.34
CA ASN A 17 -6.22 -18.01 5.68
C ASN A 17 -6.80 -16.59 5.61
N PHE A 18 -6.39 -15.81 4.62
CA PHE A 18 -6.91 -14.46 4.42
C PHE A 18 -8.38 -14.49 3.99
N LYS A 19 -8.76 -15.43 3.11
CA LYS A 19 -10.18 -15.65 2.78
C LYS A 19 -11.01 -15.97 4.01
N TYR A 20 -10.55 -16.91 4.84
CA TYR A 20 -11.24 -17.25 6.09
C TYR A 20 -11.46 -16.03 7.00
N PHE A 21 -10.44 -15.17 7.11
CA PHE A 21 -10.55 -13.92 7.85
C PHE A 21 -11.59 -12.97 7.23
N LEU A 22 -11.50 -12.73 5.91
CA LEU A 22 -12.43 -11.85 5.20
C LEU A 22 -13.89 -12.34 5.32
N ASP A 23 -14.13 -13.63 5.12
CA ASP A 23 -15.48 -14.21 5.25
C ASP A 23 -16.07 -14.02 6.66
N GLY A 24 -15.21 -13.93 7.69
CA GLY A 24 -15.63 -13.68 9.06
C GLY A 24 -15.95 -12.21 9.37
N ILE A 25 -15.25 -11.25 8.76
CA ILE A 25 -15.40 -9.84 9.12
C ILE A 25 -16.23 -9.03 8.14
N ILE A 26 -16.23 -9.36 6.86
CA ILE A 26 -16.90 -8.57 5.81
C ILE A 26 -18.40 -8.41 6.06
N PRO A 27 -19.15 -9.43 6.51
CA PRO A 27 -20.57 -9.23 6.82
C PRO A 27 -20.84 -8.12 7.85
N THR A 28 -19.98 -8.01 8.88
CA THR A 28 -20.08 -6.90 9.84
C THR A 28 -19.70 -5.56 9.20
N CYS A 29 -18.70 -5.55 8.33
CA CYS A 29 -18.32 -4.33 7.61
C CYS A 29 -19.46 -3.80 6.73
N GLU A 30 -20.16 -4.67 6.05
CA GLU A 30 -21.34 -4.35 5.26
C GLU A 30 -22.48 -3.79 6.11
N GLU A 31 -22.76 -4.44 7.26
CA GLU A 31 -23.79 -4.02 8.20
C GLU A 31 -23.56 -2.60 8.73
N VAL A 32 -22.32 -2.26 9.05
CA VAL A 32 -21.97 -0.96 9.63
C VAL A 32 -21.47 0.08 8.60
N GLY A 33 -21.39 -0.29 7.32
CA GLY A 33 -20.95 0.61 6.24
C GLY A 33 -19.46 0.99 6.32
N VAL A 34 -18.59 0.07 6.74
CA VAL A 34 -17.13 0.31 6.87
C VAL A 34 -16.37 -0.51 5.84
N LYS A 35 -15.49 0.12 5.07
CA LYS A 35 -14.57 -0.57 4.16
C LYS A 35 -13.35 -1.09 4.92
N MET A 36 -13.01 -2.37 4.73
CA MET A 36 -11.72 -2.95 5.15
C MET A 36 -10.69 -2.69 4.06
N ALA A 37 -9.64 -1.93 4.37
CA ALA A 37 -8.60 -1.59 3.42
C ALA A 37 -7.30 -2.33 3.75
N CYS A 38 -6.99 -3.39 3.00
CA CYS A 38 -5.77 -4.16 3.18
C CYS A 38 -4.55 -3.35 2.72
N HIS A 39 -3.61 -3.12 3.63
CA HIS A 39 -2.34 -2.46 3.33
C HIS A 39 -1.38 -3.44 2.63
N PRO A 40 -0.62 -3.02 1.61
CA PRO A 40 0.37 -3.87 0.96
C PRO A 40 1.49 -4.29 1.92
N ASP A 41 2.13 -5.38 1.56
CA ASP A 41 3.41 -5.77 2.17
C ASP A 41 4.46 -4.68 1.95
N ASP A 42 5.22 -4.36 3.00
CA ASP A 42 6.35 -3.44 2.94
C ASP A 42 7.63 -4.11 3.46
N PRO A 43 8.66 -4.23 2.65
CA PRO A 43 8.75 -3.90 1.22
C PRO A 43 7.94 -4.83 0.31
N GLY A 44 7.75 -4.40 -0.94
CA GLY A 44 6.95 -5.07 -1.98
C GLY A 44 7.59 -6.34 -2.56
N TRP A 45 8.13 -7.23 -1.71
CA TRP A 45 8.69 -8.53 -2.07
C TRP A 45 8.79 -9.46 -0.85
N PRO A 46 8.83 -10.80 -1.03
CA PRO A 46 9.09 -11.76 0.03
C PRO A 46 10.43 -11.52 0.73
N ILE A 47 10.45 -11.63 2.07
CA ILE A 47 11.65 -11.43 2.90
C ILE A 47 11.89 -12.66 3.80
N PHE A 48 13.15 -12.92 4.11
CA PHE A 48 13.57 -14.02 4.99
C PHE A 48 13.07 -15.41 4.56
N GLY A 49 12.78 -15.59 3.26
CA GLY A 49 12.21 -16.84 2.74
C GLY A 49 10.74 -17.06 3.14
N LEU A 50 10.06 -16.00 3.66
CA LEU A 50 8.65 -16.03 3.99
C LEU A 50 7.85 -15.44 2.82
N PRO A 51 6.74 -16.10 2.40
CA PRO A 51 5.90 -15.58 1.33
C PRO A 51 5.18 -14.31 1.77
N ARG A 52 4.88 -13.47 0.79
CA ARG A 52 4.03 -12.28 0.89
C ARG A 52 3.05 -12.28 -0.26
N ILE A 53 1.85 -11.79 -0.05
CA ILE A 53 0.73 -11.97 -0.99
C ILE A 53 0.13 -10.67 -1.51
N THR A 54 0.47 -9.52 -0.91
CA THR A 54 -0.07 -8.20 -1.28
C THR A 54 1.07 -7.23 -1.66
N HIS A 55 1.96 -7.65 -2.55
CA HIS A 55 3.15 -6.88 -2.91
C HIS A 55 3.18 -6.42 -4.38
N ASP A 56 2.17 -6.81 -5.17
CA ASP A 56 2.01 -6.43 -6.57
C ASP A 56 0.53 -6.44 -7.01
N GLN A 57 0.27 -6.04 -8.24
CA GLN A 57 -1.09 -6.02 -8.79
C GLN A 57 -1.75 -7.39 -8.78
N ALA A 58 -1.03 -8.44 -9.16
CA ALA A 58 -1.59 -9.79 -9.23
C ALA A 58 -2.04 -10.32 -7.86
N GLY A 59 -1.27 -10.03 -6.81
CA GLY A 59 -1.63 -10.35 -5.44
C GLY A 59 -2.91 -9.65 -4.99
N PHE A 60 -3.05 -8.36 -5.29
CA PHE A 60 -4.27 -7.62 -4.99
C PHE A 60 -5.46 -8.04 -5.84
N ASP A 61 -5.27 -8.34 -7.13
CA ASP A 61 -6.32 -8.91 -7.98
C ASP A 61 -6.87 -10.24 -7.42
N ARG A 62 -5.99 -11.06 -6.86
CA ARG A 62 -6.38 -12.27 -6.17
C ARG A 62 -7.10 -11.96 -4.86
N MET A 63 -6.59 -11.00 -4.07
CA MET A 63 -7.17 -10.58 -2.79
C MET A 63 -8.61 -10.09 -2.94
N VAL A 64 -8.89 -9.20 -3.88
CA VAL A 64 -10.26 -8.67 -4.06
C VAL A 64 -11.25 -9.74 -4.49
N LYS A 65 -10.78 -10.81 -5.17
CA LYS A 65 -11.61 -11.96 -5.58
C LYS A 65 -11.86 -12.97 -4.46
N LEU A 66 -11.14 -12.92 -3.35
CA LEU A 66 -11.38 -13.82 -2.22
C LEU A 66 -12.77 -13.62 -1.60
N ASN A 67 -13.24 -12.39 -1.60
CA ASN A 67 -14.57 -12.00 -1.17
C ASN A 67 -14.98 -10.77 -2.00
N ASP A 68 -15.97 -10.92 -2.88
CA ASP A 68 -16.38 -9.89 -3.84
C ASP A 68 -17.34 -8.86 -3.22
N SER A 69 -17.06 -8.43 -2.00
CA SER A 69 -17.79 -7.36 -1.34
C SER A 69 -17.16 -5.99 -1.66
N PRO A 70 -17.97 -4.93 -1.80
CA PRO A 70 -17.46 -3.56 -1.90
C PRO A 70 -16.76 -3.09 -0.61
N CYS A 71 -16.91 -3.81 0.50
CA CYS A 71 -16.20 -3.58 1.75
C CYS A 71 -14.81 -4.23 1.79
N ASN A 72 -14.50 -5.15 0.86
CA ASN A 72 -13.16 -5.72 0.69
C ASN A 72 -12.33 -4.88 -0.26
N THR A 73 -11.53 -3.98 0.27
CA THR A 73 -10.75 -3.00 -0.50
C THR A 73 -9.26 -3.05 -0.17
N LEU A 74 -8.47 -2.25 -0.83
CA LEU A 74 -7.06 -2.07 -0.52
C LEU A 74 -6.75 -0.64 -0.06
N CYS A 75 -5.77 -0.53 0.84
CA CYS A 75 -5.04 0.69 1.10
C CYS A 75 -3.87 0.74 0.11
N LEU A 76 -3.99 1.47 -1.00
CA LEU A 76 -2.90 1.55 -1.95
C LEU A 76 -1.81 2.47 -1.39
N CYS A 77 -0.71 1.88 -0.92
CA CYS A 77 0.46 2.60 -0.43
C CYS A 77 1.50 2.73 -1.53
N THR A 78 1.69 3.95 -2.03
CA THR A 78 2.58 4.21 -3.18
C THR A 78 4.03 3.86 -2.89
N GLY A 79 4.52 4.12 -1.68
CA GLY A 79 5.90 3.80 -1.32
C GLY A 79 6.13 2.31 -1.06
N SER A 80 5.21 1.61 -0.39
CA SER A 80 5.32 0.16 -0.17
C SER A 80 5.33 -0.60 -1.50
N LEU A 81 4.35 -0.34 -2.35
CA LEU A 81 4.27 -0.96 -3.68
C LEU A 81 5.36 -0.46 -4.61
N GLY A 82 5.69 0.84 -4.57
CA GLY A 82 6.75 1.45 -5.37
C GLY A 82 8.16 0.98 -4.99
N SER A 83 8.35 0.37 -3.80
CA SER A 83 9.62 -0.29 -3.46
C SER A 83 9.95 -1.43 -4.43
N ASN A 84 8.94 -2.09 -4.99
CA ASN A 84 9.09 -3.03 -6.09
C ASN A 84 9.11 -2.28 -7.43
N VAL A 85 10.27 -2.23 -8.07
CA VAL A 85 10.51 -1.52 -9.34
C VAL A 85 9.68 -2.05 -10.52
N HIS A 86 9.02 -3.19 -10.38
CA HIS A 86 8.17 -3.78 -11.40
C HIS A 86 6.70 -3.33 -11.31
N ASN A 87 6.33 -2.63 -10.23
CA ASN A 87 5.00 -2.09 -10.06
C ASN A 87 4.84 -0.73 -10.73
N ASP A 88 3.86 -0.60 -11.60
CA ASP A 88 3.42 0.67 -12.17
C ASP A 88 2.32 1.26 -11.27
N ILE A 89 2.69 2.17 -10.39
CA ILE A 89 1.79 2.70 -9.36
C ILE A 89 0.61 3.48 -9.96
N PRO A 90 0.79 4.40 -10.93
CA PRO A 90 -0.33 5.06 -11.60
C PRO A 90 -1.29 4.08 -12.29
N ALA A 91 -0.76 3.04 -12.97
CA ALA A 91 -1.59 2.02 -13.60
C ALA A 91 -2.37 1.20 -12.57
N MET A 92 -1.76 0.83 -11.44
CA MET A 92 -2.43 0.12 -10.35
C MET A 92 -3.55 0.97 -9.72
N ILE A 93 -3.33 2.28 -9.55
CA ILE A 93 -4.37 3.19 -9.04
C ILE A 93 -5.55 3.23 -9.99
N ARG A 94 -5.32 3.39 -11.30
CA ARG A 94 -6.41 3.37 -12.30
C ARG A 94 -7.17 2.05 -12.27
N HIS A 95 -6.43 0.93 -12.30
CA HIS A 95 -7.02 -0.41 -12.29
C HIS A 95 -7.97 -0.64 -11.10
N PHE A 96 -7.49 -0.40 -9.88
CA PHE A 96 -8.30 -0.64 -8.67
C PHE A 96 -9.29 0.50 -8.38
N GLY A 97 -9.02 1.72 -8.84
CA GLY A 97 -9.93 2.86 -8.76
C GLY A 97 -11.17 2.64 -9.63
N GLU A 98 -10.99 2.23 -10.87
CA GLU A 98 -12.09 1.88 -11.79
C GLU A 98 -12.96 0.72 -11.27
N MET A 99 -12.39 -0.16 -10.44
CA MET A 99 -13.10 -1.25 -9.78
C MET A 99 -13.81 -0.82 -8.48
N ASP A 100 -13.68 0.42 -8.02
CA ASP A 100 -14.08 0.90 -6.67
C ASP A 100 -13.49 0.03 -5.53
N ARG A 101 -12.22 -0.36 -5.67
CA ARG A 101 -11.54 -1.22 -4.69
C ARG A 101 -10.47 -0.49 -3.88
N ILE A 102 -10.29 0.81 -4.03
CA ILE A 102 -9.39 1.62 -3.21
C ILE A 102 -10.16 2.18 -2.02
N GLY A 103 -9.92 1.66 -0.82
CA GLY A 103 -10.52 2.16 0.41
C GLY A 103 -9.81 3.41 0.97
N CYS A 104 -8.49 3.51 0.75
CA CYS A 104 -7.68 4.69 1.04
C CYS A 104 -6.37 4.65 0.27
N LEU A 105 -5.74 5.82 0.15
CA LEU A 105 -4.41 6.00 -0.44
C LEU A 105 -3.41 6.45 0.63
N HIS A 106 -2.30 5.73 0.76
CA HIS A 106 -1.11 6.22 1.45
C HIS A 106 -0.13 6.73 0.40
N VAL A 107 0.06 8.04 0.36
CA VAL A 107 0.88 8.71 -0.65
C VAL A 107 2.20 9.11 -0.03
N ARG A 108 3.27 8.48 -0.46
CA ARG A 108 4.65 8.80 -0.10
C ARG A 108 5.59 8.47 -1.24
N ASN A 109 6.73 9.12 -1.27
CA ASN A 109 7.74 8.89 -2.28
C ASN A 109 8.96 8.19 -1.68
N ILE A 110 9.65 7.43 -2.50
CA ILE A 110 10.87 6.70 -2.13
C ILE A 110 11.96 6.94 -3.16
N LYS A 111 13.21 6.70 -2.76
CA LYS A 111 14.38 6.70 -3.63
C LYS A 111 15.07 5.35 -3.60
N HIS A 112 15.17 4.69 -4.75
CA HIS A 112 15.96 3.47 -4.88
C HIS A 112 17.46 3.75 -4.79
N LEU A 113 18.20 2.85 -4.15
CA LEU A 113 19.64 2.95 -3.93
C LEU A 113 20.37 1.84 -4.67
N GLY A 114 20.40 1.94 -6.01
CA GLY A 114 20.99 0.90 -6.85
C GLY A 114 19.99 -0.20 -7.23
N SER A 115 20.50 -1.38 -7.64
CA SER A 115 19.71 -2.46 -8.22
C SER A 115 19.29 -3.57 -7.24
N ASP A 116 19.59 -3.46 -5.97
CA ASP A 116 19.59 -4.56 -5.01
C ASP A 116 18.49 -4.46 -3.94
N ARG A 117 17.32 -4.00 -4.32
CA ARG A 117 16.16 -3.87 -3.43
C ARG A 117 16.39 -2.96 -2.22
N ARG A 118 17.38 -2.07 -2.28
CA ARG A 118 17.59 -1.01 -1.28
C ARG A 118 16.83 0.24 -1.69
N PHE A 119 16.15 0.85 -0.75
CA PHE A 119 15.49 2.13 -0.94
C PHE A 119 15.48 2.92 0.37
N ARG A 120 15.14 4.18 0.28
CA ARG A 120 14.94 5.07 1.43
C ARG A 120 13.72 5.95 1.23
N GLU A 121 13.22 6.50 2.31
CA GLU A 121 12.21 7.56 2.25
C GLU A 121 12.77 8.78 1.51
N SER A 122 11.90 9.44 0.78
CA SER A 122 12.16 10.68 0.06
C SER A 122 11.13 11.74 0.47
N SER A 123 11.30 12.99 0.07
CA SER A 123 10.20 13.95 0.13
C SER A 123 9.09 13.54 -0.83
N HIS A 124 7.91 14.12 -0.66
CA HIS A 124 6.77 13.86 -1.54
C HIS A 124 6.95 14.45 -2.95
N LEU A 125 7.98 15.28 -3.18
CA LEU A 125 8.27 15.86 -4.50
C LEU A 125 8.75 14.78 -5.48
N SER A 126 8.23 14.78 -6.70
CA SER A 126 8.68 13.86 -7.76
C SER A 126 10.17 14.02 -8.08
N SER A 127 10.74 15.23 -7.92
CA SER A 127 12.17 15.50 -8.16
C SER A 127 13.11 14.82 -7.16
N ASP A 128 12.63 14.47 -5.97
CA ASP A 128 13.46 13.97 -4.88
C ASP A 128 13.46 12.44 -4.77
N GLY A 129 12.41 11.81 -5.25
CA GLY A 129 12.24 10.36 -5.25
C GLY A 129 12.29 9.75 -6.66
N ASP A 130 11.78 8.54 -6.78
CA ASP A 130 11.70 7.80 -8.04
C ASP A 130 10.27 7.55 -8.49
N LEU A 131 9.27 7.93 -7.69
CA LEU A 131 7.87 7.84 -8.08
C LEU A 131 7.40 9.18 -8.68
N ASP A 132 6.68 9.10 -9.79
CA ASP A 132 6.02 10.26 -10.39
C ASP A 132 4.76 10.61 -9.60
N MET A 133 4.92 11.49 -8.62
CA MET A 133 3.84 11.89 -7.73
C MET A 133 2.73 12.63 -8.45
N TYR A 134 3.04 13.34 -9.54
CA TYR A 134 2.03 13.99 -10.37
C TYR A 134 1.13 12.96 -11.07
N GLU A 135 1.70 11.96 -11.74
CA GLU A 135 0.91 10.91 -12.40
C GLU A 135 0.15 10.04 -11.39
N ILE A 136 0.69 9.83 -10.19
CA ILE A 136 0.01 9.17 -9.06
C ILE A 136 -1.24 9.95 -8.66
N MET A 137 -1.11 11.24 -8.39
CA MET A 137 -2.24 12.08 -7.96
C MET A 137 -3.27 12.27 -9.08
N LYS A 138 -2.81 12.37 -10.34
CA LYS A 138 -3.67 12.42 -11.49
C LYS A 138 -4.50 11.14 -11.66
N ALA A 139 -3.88 9.96 -11.53
CA ALA A 139 -4.57 8.68 -11.57
C ALA A 139 -5.63 8.58 -10.46
N ALA A 140 -5.31 9.02 -9.24
CA ALA A 140 -6.26 9.07 -8.13
C ALA A 140 -7.44 10.00 -8.41
N TYR A 141 -7.18 11.20 -8.92
CA TYR A 141 -8.21 12.16 -9.29
C TYR A 141 -9.15 11.64 -10.40
N GLU A 142 -8.58 10.94 -11.39
CA GLU A 142 -9.33 10.41 -12.54
C GLU A 142 -10.23 9.22 -12.16
N THR A 143 -9.87 8.40 -11.16
CA THR A 143 -10.55 7.11 -10.93
C THR A 143 -11.13 6.93 -9.51
N CYS A 144 -10.62 7.65 -8.52
CA CYS A 144 -11.09 7.54 -7.14
C CYS A 144 -11.02 8.88 -6.38
N PRO A 145 -11.65 9.97 -6.90
CA PRO A 145 -11.50 11.33 -6.37
C PRO A 145 -12.02 11.50 -4.93
N ASP A 146 -12.95 10.66 -4.50
CA ASP A 146 -13.56 10.73 -3.16
C ASP A 146 -12.81 9.86 -2.13
N THR A 147 -11.73 9.21 -2.53
CA THR A 147 -10.94 8.33 -1.65
C THR A 147 -10.11 9.15 -0.64
N TYR A 148 -10.07 8.70 0.60
CA TYR A 148 -9.21 9.29 1.63
C TYR A 148 -7.74 9.16 1.26
N ILE A 149 -7.02 10.29 1.30
CA ILE A 149 -5.58 10.37 1.02
C ILE A 149 -4.85 10.75 2.30
N ARG A 150 -3.77 10.05 2.59
CA ARG A 150 -2.88 10.32 3.70
C ARG A 150 -1.44 10.44 3.21
N PRO A 151 -0.69 11.50 3.58
CA PRO A 151 0.76 11.58 3.34
C PRO A 151 1.49 10.67 4.35
N ASP A 152 1.48 9.40 4.10
CA ASP A 152 1.80 8.27 4.98
C ASP A 152 2.97 8.51 5.96
N HIS A 153 4.21 8.42 5.47
CA HIS A 153 5.42 8.68 6.24
C HIS A 153 5.93 10.10 6.02
N GLY A 154 6.79 10.58 6.93
CA GLY A 154 7.49 11.84 6.81
C GLY A 154 8.87 11.73 7.43
N ARG A 155 9.88 12.29 6.76
CA ARG A 155 11.23 12.39 7.30
C ARG A 155 11.24 13.38 8.47
N MET A 156 12.10 13.14 9.43
CA MET A 156 12.38 14.14 10.49
C MET A 156 13.25 15.24 9.87
N ILE A 157 12.68 16.43 9.69
CA ILE A 157 13.37 17.59 9.12
C ILE A 157 13.29 18.78 10.12
N TRP A 158 14.15 19.78 9.93
CA TRP A 158 14.17 21.02 10.71
C TRP A 158 14.27 20.78 12.24
N ASP A 159 15.16 19.86 12.64
CA ASP A 159 15.39 19.49 14.04
C ASP A 159 14.12 19.03 14.79
N GLU A 160 13.13 18.53 14.06
CA GLU A 160 11.92 17.98 14.63
C GLU A 160 12.25 16.81 15.56
N VAL A 161 11.65 16.82 16.76
CA VAL A 161 11.80 15.76 17.76
C VAL A 161 10.52 14.95 17.83
N GLY A 162 10.63 13.63 17.59
CA GLY A 162 9.47 12.75 17.61
C GLY A 162 9.84 11.32 17.22
N ARG A 163 8.82 10.54 16.84
CA ARG A 163 9.02 9.17 16.37
C ARG A 163 9.63 9.20 14.97
N PRO A 164 10.79 8.57 14.75
CA PRO A 164 11.39 8.47 13.43
C PRO A 164 10.40 7.89 12.38
N GLY A 165 10.41 8.47 11.18
CA GLY A 165 9.49 8.09 10.10
C GLY A 165 8.10 8.75 10.16
N TYR A 166 7.84 9.56 11.19
CA TYR A 166 6.55 10.24 11.35
C TYR A 166 6.68 11.76 11.45
N GLY A 167 7.68 12.34 10.77
CA GLY A 167 7.92 13.78 10.72
C GLY A 167 6.67 14.56 10.30
N LEU A 168 6.25 15.50 11.14
CA LEU A 168 5.05 16.31 10.91
C LEU A 168 5.28 17.32 9.79
N TYR A 169 6.43 17.98 9.79
CA TYR A 169 6.74 19.01 8.80
C TYR A 169 6.82 18.44 7.37
N ASP A 170 7.50 17.31 7.19
CA ASP A 170 7.64 16.68 5.87
C ASP A 170 6.28 16.21 5.32
N ARG A 171 5.40 15.69 6.20
CA ARG A 171 4.03 15.32 5.82
C ARG A 171 3.16 16.53 5.51
N ALA A 172 3.30 17.63 6.25
CA ALA A 172 2.61 18.87 5.96
C ALA A 172 3.01 19.47 4.61
N LEU A 173 4.31 19.42 4.28
CA LEU A 173 4.80 19.80 2.95
C LEU A 173 4.23 18.89 1.86
N GLY A 174 4.13 17.57 2.13
CA GLY A 174 3.52 16.63 1.20
C GLY A 174 2.03 16.89 0.92
N ILE A 175 1.29 17.42 1.90
CA ILE A 175 -0.11 17.85 1.69
C ILE A 175 -0.16 19.13 0.85
N ALA A 176 0.79 20.04 1.06
CA ALA A 176 0.83 21.32 0.35
C ALA A 176 1.30 21.20 -1.11
N TYR A 177 2.07 20.16 -1.41
CA TYR A 177 2.58 19.85 -2.74
C TYR A 177 1.50 19.20 -3.61
#